data_a52e27a5509bb98b09c5c88254a812cc
#
_entry.id   a52e27a5509bb98b09c5c88254a812cc
#
_cell.length_a   1.000
_cell.length_b   1.000
_cell.length_c   1.000
_cell.angle_alpha   90.00
_cell.angle_beta   90.00
_cell.angle_gamma   90.00
#
_symmetry.space_group_name_H-M   'P 1'
#
loop_
_entity.id
_entity.type
_entity.pdbx_description
1 polymer ?
#
loop_
_entity_poly.entity_id
_entity_poly.type
_entity_poly.pdbx_seq_one_letter_code
_entity_poly.pdbx_strand_id
1 'polypeptide(L)'
;MQPNSLIKRASFITLLWPEFDMSDGRLVIDVIDNGGQWTHREWRMLRYLGVDTKILPNNTAVENLRELDGLILSGGAARVGLTGELGNCAEYLELNIPILGICAGHQFMAGFYGGQAREAPAPEFGAATINLIDGGGPLFAGTPDTQTVWESHNDEVVIIPDGFVITASSNSCEIQAMENEKQDRFGLQFHPEVNDSEYGEKIFENFVKICERALKGPRGQ
;
A
#
# COMPACT_ATOMS: atom_id res chain seq x y z
N MET A 1 -27.65 -64.67 -9.48
CA MET A 1 -27.76 -63.46 -10.33
C MET A 1 -27.52 -62.23 -9.48
N GLN A 2 -26.36 -61.64 -9.61
CA GLN A 2 -26.05 -60.36 -8.99
C GLN A 2 -26.27 -59.20 -10.01
N PRO A 3 -26.61 -58.01 -9.61
CA PRO A 3 -26.26 -56.84 -10.38
C PRO A 3 -25.19 -56.04 -9.66
N ASN A 4 -24.08 -55.82 -10.37
CA ASN A 4 -23.02 -54.91 -10.09
C ASN A 4 -23.54 -53.46 -9.98
N SER A 5 -23.28 -52.79 -8.87
CA SER A 5 -23.38 -51.33 -8.76
C SER A 5 -22.00 -50.72 -8.92
N LEU A 6 -21.76 -50.14 -10.08
CA LEU A 6 -20.60 -49.28 -10.38
C LEU A 6 -20.73 -47.96 -9.62
N ILE A 7 -20.00 -47.84 -8.52
CA ILE A 7 -19.78 -46.56 -7.88
C ILE A 7 -18.71 -45.81 -8.70
N LYS A 8 -19.15 -44.82 -9.47
CA LYS A 8 -18.25 -43.88 -10.13
C LYS A 8 -17.56 -43.05 -9.05
N ARG A 9 -16.26 -43.27 -8.89
CA ARG A 9 -15.38 -42.36 -8.13
C ARG A 9 -15.34 -41.02 -8.84
N ALA A 10 -15.86 -39.95 -8.19
CA ALA A 10 -15.64 -38.60 -8.59
C ALA A 10 -14.15 -38.27 -8.39
N SER A 11 -13.47 -38.06 -9.50
CA SER A 11 -12.09 -37.54 -9.46
C SER A 11 -12.13 -36.12 -8.94
N PHE A 12 -11.60 -35.88 -7.75
CA PHE A 12 -11.26 -34.56 -7.27
C PHE A 12 -10.17 -34.02 -8.22
N ILE A 13 -10.54 -33.04 -9.04
CA ILE A 13 -9.58 -32.22 -9.75
C ILE A 13 -8.93 -31.36 -8.69
N THR A 14 -7.76 -31.77 -8.21
CA THR A 14 -6.84 -30.91 -7.48
C THR A 14 -6.38 -29.88 -8.49
N LEU A 15 -6.90 -28.67 -8.40
CA LEU A 15 -6.33 -27.50 -9.07
C LEU A 15 -4.93 -27.34 -8.48
N LEU A 16 -3.95 -27.94 -9.16
CA LEU A 16 -2.54 -27.67 -8.96
C LEU A 16 -2.32 -26.19 -9.33
N TRP A 17 -2.19 -25.35 -8.32
CA TRP A 17 -1.54 -24.07 -8.50
C TRP A 17 -0.13 -24.40 -8.99
N PRO A 18 0.36 -23.81 -10.09
CA PRO A 18 1.74 -24.02 -10.48
C PRO A 18 2.61 -23.63 -9.29
N GLU A 19 3.46 -24.56 -8.82
CA GLU A 19 4.60 -24.22 -7.98
C GLU A 19 5.45 -23.27 -8.82
N PHE A 20 5.34 -21.99 -8.50
CA PHE A 20 6.15 -20.97 -9.14
C PHE A 20 7.59 -21.14 -8.65
N ASP A 21 8.47 -21.45 -9.59
CA ASP A 21 9.92 -21.48 -9.36
C ASP A 21 10.37 -20.09 -8.86
N MET A 22 10.86 -20.02 -7.63
CA MET A 22 11.27 -18.81 -6.91
C MET A 22 12.57 -18.19 -7.47
N SER A 23 13.08 -18.66 -8.60
CA SER A 23 14.31 -18.19 -9.24
C SER A 23 14.09 -17.19 -10.39
N ASP A 24 12.85 -16.71 -10.63
CA ASP A 24 12.46 -16.09 -11.90
C ASP A 24 12.26 -14.55 -11.81
N GLY A 25 13.20 -13.84 -11.23
CA GLY A 25 13.32 -12.37 -11.39
C GLY A 25 12.07 -11.55 -11.02
N ARG A 26 11.21 -12.06 -10.11
CA ARG A 26 10.02 -11.34 -9.65
C ARG A 26 10.40 -10.21 -8.71
N LEU A 27 9.65 -9.11 -8.82
CA LEU A 27 9.71 -8.04 -7.84
C LEU A 27 9.39 -8.55 -6.44
N VAL A 28 10.15 -8.07 -5.47
CA VAL A 28 10.00 -8.34 -4.05
C VAL A 28 9.49 -7.10 -3.35
N ILE A 29 8.19 -7.09 -3.00
CA ILE A 29 7.56 -5.98 -2.28
C ILE A 29 6.87 -6.54 -1.04
N ASP A 30 7.38 -6.23 0.13
CA ASP A 30 6.79 -6.69 1.38
C ASP A 30 5.82 -5.66 1.98
N VAL A 31 4.95 -6.11 2.87
CA VAL A 31 3.99 -5.28 3.59
C VAL A 31 4.34 -5.29 5.07
N ILE A 32 4.55 -4.11 5.63
CA ILE A 32 4.74 -3.92 7.08
C ILE A 32 3.36 -3.81 7.72
N ASP A 33 3.07 -4.72 8.65
CA ASP A 33 1.81 -4.74 9.39
C ASP A 33 1.86 -3.79 10.58
N ASN A 34 1.20 -2.66 10.44
CA ASN A 34 1.03 -1.67 11.51
C ASN A 34 -0.20 -1.95 12.41
N GLY A 35 -0.73 -3.17 12.37
CA GLY A 35 -1.90 -3.57 13.13
C GLY A 35 -3.23 -3.19 12.47
N GLY A 36 -3.22 -3.04 11.15
CA GLY A 36 -4.40 -2.72 10.35
C GLY A 36 -5.29 -3.94 10.10
N GLN A 37 -6.61 -3.70 10.03
CA GLN A 37 -7.56 -4.77 9.74
C GLN A 37 -7.51 -5.26 8.28
N TRP A 38 -6.84 -4.53 7.38
CA TRP A 38 -6.82 -4.82 5.94
C TRP A 38 -5.44 -5.15 5.37
N THR A 39 -4.38 -5.24 6.19
CA THR A 39 -3.01 -5.60 5.79
C THR A 39 -2.98 -6.86 4.90
N HIS A 40 -3.80 -7.87 5.20
CA HIS A 40 -3.91 -9.06 4.36
C HIS A 40 -4.48 -8.79 2.96
N ARG A 41 -5.26 -7.72 2.78
CA ARG A 41 -5.79 -7.36 1.45
C ARG A 41 -4.70 -6.71 0.60
N GLU A 42 -3.84 -5.87 1.19
CA GLU A 42 -2.66 -5.31 0.53
C GLU A 42 -1.74 -6.43 0.01
N TRP A 43 -1.40 -7.38 0.90
CA TRP A 43 -0.63 -8.57 0.55
C TRP A 43 -1.29 -9.41 -0.55
N ARG A 44 -2.60 -9.65 -0.48
CA ARG A 44 -3.32 -10.41 -1.52
C ARG A 44 -3.31 -9.71 -2.86
N MET A 45 -3.42 -8.38 -2.87
CA MET A 45 -3.36 -7.58 -4.10
C MET A 45 -1.99 -7.72 -4.76
N LEU A 46 -0.90 -7.57 -4.02
CA LEU A 46 0.46 -7.79 -4.53
C LEU A 46 0.65 -9.21 -5.08
N ARG A 47 0.16 -10.23 -4.36
CA ARG A 47 0.18 -11.61 -4.82
C ARG A 47 -0.59 -11.81 -6.13
N TYR A 48 -1.75 -11.20 -6.27
CA TYR A 48 -2.57 -11.23 -7.48
C TYR A 48 -1.83 -10.61 -8.66
N LEU A 49 -1.07 -9.55 -8.41
CA LEU A 49 -0.22 -8.87 -9.42
C LEU A 49 1.10 -9.61 -9.71
N GLY A 50 1.32 -10.79 -9.15
CA GLY A 50 2.49 -11.62 -9.43
C GLY A 50 3.75 -11.25 -8.65
N VAL A 51 3.65 -10.39 -7.65
CA VAL A 51 4.77 -9.96 -6.79
C VAL A 51 5.09 -11.03 -5.74
N ASP A 52 6.38 -11.25 -5.44
CA ASP A 52 6.81 -12.00 -4.26
C ASP A 52 6.69 -11.10 -3.04
N THR A 53 5.81 -11.43 -2.11
CA THR A 53 5.44 -10.56 -0.99
C THR A 53 5.23 -11.34 0.30
N LYS A 54 5.60 -10.73 1.41
CA LYS A 54 5.34 -11.22 2.78
C LYS A 54 4.70 -10.10 3.60
N ILE A 55 4.00 -10.50 4.66
CA ILE A 55 3.59 -9.60 5.74
C ILE A 55 4.60 -9.72 6.85
N LEU A 56 5.15 -8.61 7.29
CA LEU A 56 6.14 -8.53 8.37
C LEU A 56 5.62 -7.62 9.50
N PRO A 57 5.80 -8.00 10.77
CA PRO A 57 5.49 -7.11 11.89
C PRO A 57 6.26 -5.79 11.80
N ASN A 58 5.65 -4.68 12.24
CA ASN A 58 6.28 -3.35 12.20
C ASN A 58 7.45 -3.15 13.17
N ASN A 59 7.76 -4.13 13.99
CA ASN A 59 8.95 -4.17 14.85
C ASN A 59 10.07 -5.06 14.30
N THR A 60 9.96 -5.50 13.04
CA THR A 60 11.02 -6.25 12.36
C THR A 60 12.23 -5.34 12.18
N ALA A 61 13.40 -5.75 12.67
CA ALA A 61 14.62 -4.96 12.47
C ALA A 61 15.03 -4.95 10.99
N VAL A 62 15.56 -3.82 10.50
CA VAL A 62 15.90 -3.63 9.09
C VAL A 62 16.89 -4.68 8.59
N GLU A 63 17.85 -5.08 9.42
CA GLU A 63 18.81 -6.13 9.09
C GLU A 63 18.21 -7.53 8.91
N ASN A 64 16.97 -7.72 9.33
CA ASN A 64 16.21 -8.97 9.14
C ASN A 64 15.29 -8.93 7.92
N LEU A 65 15.24 -7.80 7.21
CA LEU A 65 14.54 -7.70 5.93
C LEU A 65 15.35 -8.41 4.86
N ARG A 66 14.67 -9.12 3.98
CA ARG A 66 15.27 -9.61 2.74
C ARG A 66 15.56 -8.43 1.80
N GLU A 67 16.30 -8.68 0.72
CA GLU A 67 16.44 -7.68 -0.33
C GLU A 67 15.06 -7.35 -0.93
N LEU A 68 14.71 -6.07 -0.94
CA LEU A 68 13.41 -5.56 -1.36
C LEU A 68 13.53 -4.61 -2.55
N ASP A 69 12.54 -4.67 -3.44
CA ASP A 69 12.38 -3.75 -4.56
C ASP A 69 11.36 -2.64 -4.26
N GLY A 70 10.58 -2.80 -3.22
CA GLY A 70 9.61 -1.84 -2.71
C GLY A 70 9.05 -2.27 -1.35
N LEU A 71 8.35 -1.36 -0.68
CA LEU A 71 7.78 -1.61 0.64
C LEU A 71 6.43 -0.90 0.78
N ILE A 72 5.47 -1.56 1.43
CA ILE A 72 4.21 -0.94 1.83
C ILE A 72 4.19 -0.81 3.35
N LEU A 73 3.94 0.38 3.87
CA LEU A 73 3.62 0.64 5.27
C LEU A 73 2.11 0.65 5.40
N SER A 74 1.53 -0.43 5.93
CA SER A 74 0.08 -0.59 6.00
C SER A 74 -0.60 0.46 6.89
N GLY A 75 -1.90 0.53 6.77
CA GLY A 75 -2.75 1.18 7.76
C GLY A 75 -2.62 0.53 9.13
N GLY A 76 -3.15 1.17 10.16
CA GLY A 76 -3.10 0.66 11.53
C GLY A 76 -4.02 1.40 12.47
N ALA A 77 -4.25 0.81 13.65
CA ALA A 77 -5.06 1.41 14.72
C ALA A 77 -4.29 2.49 15.52
N ALA A 78 -2.99 2.67 15.26
CA ALA A 78 -2.17 3.68 15.94
C ALA A 78 -2.69 5.09 15.63
N ARG A 79 -2.83 5.91 16.68
CA ARG A 79 -3.19 7.33 16.57
C ARG A 79 -1.90 8.13 16.31
N VAL A 80 -1.38 8.04 15.07
CA VAL A 80 -0.11 8.68 14.67
C VAL A 80 -0.13 10.20 14.89
N GLY A 81 -1.29 10.81 14.64
CA GLY A 81 -1.48 12.25 14.92
C GLY A 81 -1.34 12.65 16.38
N LEU A 82 -1.41 11.71 17.33
CA LEU A 82 -1.25 11.95 18.76
C LEU A 82 0.10 11.50 19.29
N THR A 83 0.59 10.34 18.87
CA THR A 83 1.80 9.71 19.44
C THR A 83 3.06 9.97 18.60
N GLY A 84 2.89 10.11 17.29
CA GLY A 84 4.02 10.19 16.35
C GLY A 84 4.80 8.87 16.22
N GLU A 85 4.27 7.75 16.71
CA GLU A 85 4.95 6.45 16.75
C GLU A 85 4.27 5.43 15.84
N LEU A 86 5.08 4.62 15.14
CA LEU A 86 4.60 3.52 14.31
C LEU A 86 5.69 2.42 14.17
N GLY A 87 6.04 1.77 15.28
CA GLY A 87 7.07 0.74 15.29
C GLY A 87 8.40 1.22 14.69
N ASN A 88 9.04 0.40 13.86
CA ASN A 88 10.32 0.69 13.19
C ASN A 88 10.14 1.45 11.85
N CYS A 89 8.98 2.04 11.58
CA CYS A 89 8.71 2.69 10.29
C CYS A 89 9.70 3.82 9.96
N ALA A 90 10.30 4.47 10.96
CA ALA A 90 11.36 5.45 10.74
C ALA A 90 12.58 4.83 10.02
N GLU A 91 13.01 3.67 10.47
CA GLU A 91 14.15 2.96 9.87
C GLU A 91 13.82 2.48 8.43
N TYR A 92 12.58 2.06 8.19
CA TYR A 92 12.16 1.65 6.83
C TYR A 92 12.12 2.82 5.85
N LEU A 93 11.76 4.03 6.30
CA LEU A 93 11.75 5.22 5.46
C LEU A 93 13.15 5.70 5.03
N GLU A 94 14.22 5.24 5.71
CA GLU A 94 15.60 5.48 5.31
C GLU A 94 16.08 4.55 4.15
N LEU A 95 15.30 3.51 3.81
CA LEU A 95 15.66 2.60 2.72
C LEU A 95 15.58 3.30 1.37
N ASN A 96 16.56 3.01 0.50
CA ASN A 96 16.62 3.56 -0.87
C ASN A 96 15.82 2.68 -1.86
N ILE A 97 14.53 2.49 -1.58
CA ILE A 97 13.56 1.78 -2.41
C ILE A 97 12.24 2.56 -2.43
N PRO A 98 11.35 2.36 -3.41
CA PRO A 98 10.01 2.94 -3.38
C PRO A 98 9.21 2.50 -2.17
N ILE A 99 8.54 3.44 -1.50
CA ILE A 99 7.70 3.16 -0.32
C ILE A 99 6.32 3.80 -0.49
N LEU A 100 5.28 2.98 -0.28
CA LEU A 100 3.89 3.40 -0.23
C LEU A 100 3.38 3.32 1.22
N GLY A 101 2.98 4.45 1.80
CA GLY A 101 2.29 4.51 3.08
C GLY A 101 0.77 4.58 2.88
N ILE A 102 0.02 3.75 3.59
CA ILE A 102 -1.45 3.73 3.57
C ILE A 102 -1.97 4.12 4.95
N CYS A 103 -2.90 5.08 5.03
CA CYS A 103 -3.55 5.58 6.25
C CYS A 103 -2.52 5.92 7.35
N ALA A 104 -2.35 5.10 8.39
CA ALA A 104 -1.34 5.31 9.44
C ALA A 104 0.09 5.39 8.86
N GLY A 105 0.42 4.58 7.84
CA GLY A 105 1.71 4.64 7.14
C GLY A 105 1.93 5.97 6.41
N HIS A 106 0.89 6.52 5.77
CA HIS A 106 0.90 7.85 5.15
C HIS A 106 1.12 8.96 6.19
N GLN A 107 0.36 8.91 7.29
CA GLN A 107 0.45 9.91 8.37
C GLN A 107 1.83 9.90 9.02
N PHE A 108 2.39 8.71 9.26
CA PHE A 108 3.74 8.57 9.82
C PHE A 108 4.80 9.09 8.85
N MET A 109 4.70 8.75 7.57
CA MET A 109 5.60 9.24 6.52
C MET A 109 5.61 10.77 6.48
N ALA A 110 4.46 11.42 6.55
CA ALA A 110 4.38 12.88 6.61
C ALA A 110 5.16 13.44 7.81
N GLY A 111 4.94 12.90 9.01
CA GLY A 111 5.65 13.34 10.22
C GLY A 111 7.16 13.12 10.16
N PHE A 112 7.59 11.97 9.63
CA PHE A 112 9.01 11.62 9.49
C PHE A 112 9.77 12.62 8.61
N TYR A 113 9.19 13.07 7.51
CA TYR A 113 9.80 14.03 6.59
C TYR A 113 9.57 15.51 6.98
N GLY A 114 9.07 15.79 8.19
CA GLY A 114 8.94 17.14 8.74
C GLY A 114 7.58 17.81 8.49
N GLY A 115 6.61 17.08 7.95
CA GLY A 115 5.20 17.46 7.93
C GLY A 115 4.54 17.19 9.27
N GLN A 116 3.20 17.18 9.30
CA GLN A 116 2.44 16.93 10.52
C GLN A 116 1.13 16.20 10.26
N ALA A 117 0.89 15.14 11.04
CA ALA A 117 -0.42 14.54 11.21
C ALA A 117 -1.05 14.99 12.54
N ARG A 118 -2.37 15.12 12.58
CA ARG A 118 -3.17 15.49 13.76
C ARG A 118 -4.51 14.79 13.75
N GLU A 119 -5.23 14.87 14.86
CA GLU A 119 -6.64 14.49 14.91
C GLU A 119 -7.44 15.29 13.88
N ALA A 120 -8.19 14.56 13.03
CA ALA A 120 -9.02 15.15 12.00
C ALA A 120 -10.17 15.95 12.61
N PRO A 121 -10.47 17.17 12.14
CA PRO A 121 -11.66 17.91 12.56
C PRO A 121 -12.96 17.16 12.25
N ALA A 122 -12.94 16.34 11.19
CA ALA A 122 -14.05 15.50 10.78
C ALA A 122 -13.49 14.11 10.38
N PRO A 123 -13.45 13.14 11.32
CA PRO A 123 -13.05 11.77 11.01
C PRO A 123 -13.88 11.17 9.89
N GLU A 124 -13.23 10.46 8.96
CA GLU A 124 -13.90 9.86 7.80
C GLU A 124 -13.99 8.35 7.95
N PHE A 125 -15.21 7.81 7.77
CA PHE A 125 -15.50 6.37 7.77
C PHE A 125 -16.51 6.04 6.68
N GLY A 126 -16.12 5.18 5.74
CA GLY A 126 -16.96 4.77 4.62
C GLY A 126 -16.51 5.36 3.28
N ALA A 127 -17.43 5.46 2.35
CA ALA A 127 -17.16 5.96 1.01
C ALA A 127 -17.00 7.50 1.01
N ALA A 128 -15.91 7.98 0.43
CA ALA A 128 -15.64 9.40 0.18
C ALA A 128 -15.28 9.63 -1.28
N THR A 129 -15.50 10.85 -1.76
CA THR A 129 -15.09 11.24 -3.11
C THR A 129 -13.79 12.04 -3.04
N ILE A 130 -12.77 11.58 -3.74
CA ILE A 130 -11.52 12.32 -3.92
C ILE A 130 -11.43 12.93 -5.30
N ASN A 131 -10.67 14.03 -5.41
CA ASN A 131 -10.33 14.67 -6.67
C ASN A 131 -8.81 14.69 -6.82
N LEU A 132 -8.31 14.23 -7.97
CA LEU A 132 -6.89 14.29 -8.29
C LEU A 132 -6.47 15.74 -8.56
N ILE A 133 -5.25 16.06 -8.14
CA ILE A 133 -4.59 17.34 -8.40
C ILE A 133 -3.49 17.09 -9.43
N ASP A 134 -3.51 17.87 -10.51
CA ASP A 134 -2.56 17.77 -11.62
C ASP A 134 -2.40 16.33 -12.18
N GLY A 135 -3.53 15.58 -12.21
CA GLY A 135 -3.58 14.21 -12.71
C GLY A 135 -3.08 13.15 -11.72
N GLY A 136 -2.80 13.52 -10.45
CA GLY A 136 -2.49 12.58 -9.36
C GLY A 136 -1.11 11.92 -9.41
N GLY A 137 -0.25 12.30 -10.34
CA GLY A 137 1.10 11.73 -10.47
C GLY A 137 1.13 10.26 -10.95
N PRO A 138 2.30 9.60 -10.85
CA PRO A 138 2.49 8.24 -11.36
C PRO A 138 1.62 7.19 -10.66
N LEU A 139 1.28 7.40 -9.38
CA LEU A 139 0.50 6.43 -8.62
C LEU A 139 -0.95 6.33 -9.14
N PHE A 140 -1.52 7.44 -9.65
CA PHE A 140 -2.89 7.49 -10.20
C PHE A 140 -2.94 7.38 -11.73
N ALA A 141 -1.83 7.05 -12.40
CA ALA A 141 -1.77 6.98 -13.85
C ALA A 141 -2.86 6.05 -14.43
N GLY A 142 -3.73 6.62 -15.28
CA GLY A 142 -4.82 5.89 -15.93
C GLY A 142 -6.07 5.68 -15.06
N THR A 143 -6.19 6.38 -13.94
CA THR A 143 -7.45 6.51 -13.19
C THR A 143 -8.14 7.84 -13.52
N PRO A 144 -9.46 7.98 -13.30
CA PRO A 144 -10.17 9.25 -13.51
C PRO A 144 -9.81 10.30 -12.47
N ASP A 145 -9.99 11.58 -12.81
CA ASP A 145 -9.71 12.71 -11.91
C ASP A 145 -10.59 12.72 -10.65
N THR A 146 -11.78 12.13 -10.73
CA THR A 146 -12.71 12.00 -9.59
C THR A 146 -13.06 10.53 -9.40
N GLN A 147 -12.93 10.03 -8.18
CA GLN A 147 -13.18 8.63 -7.87
C GLN A 147 -13.67 8.45 -6.43
N THR A 148 -14.39 7.36 -6.17
CA THR A 148 -14.84 6.97 -4.83
C THR A 148 -13.79 6.10 -4.18
N VAL A 149 -13.45 6.40 -2.93
CA VAL A 149 -12.49 5.64 -2.11
C VAL A 149 -13.09 5.30 -0.75
N TRP A 150 -12.49 4.32 -0.06
CA TRP A 150 -12.91 3.93 1.27
C TRP A 150 -11.99 4.53 2.33
N GLU A 151 -12.61 5.27 3.24
CA GLU A 151 -11.93 5.93 4.37
C GLU A 151 -12.17 5.19 5.68
N SER A 152 -11.17 5.21 6.55
CA SER A 152 -11.28 4.75 7.93
C SER A 152 -10.20 5.38 8.80
N HIS A 153 -10.33 6.67 9.10
CA HIS A 153 -9.31 7.38 9.87
C HIS A 153 -9.90 8.40 10.86
N ASN A 154 -9.20 8.58 11.98
CA ASN A 154 -9.45 9.62 12.97
C ASN A 154 -8.40 10.76 12.88
N ASP A 155 -7.25 10.48 12.30
CA ASP A 155 -6.15 11.42 12.15
C ASP A 155 -5.91 11.68 10.66
N GLU A 156 -5.41 12.86 10.32
CA GLU A 156 -5.09 13.25 8.96
C GLU A 156 -3.77 14.02 8.90
N VAL A 157 -3.14 14.07 7.73
CA VAL A 157 -2.00 14.97 7.48
C VAL A 157 -2.53 16.37 7.28
N VAL A 158 -2.01 17.33 8.08
CA VAL A 158 -2.42 18.76 8.04
C VAL A 158 -1.30 19.67 7.55
N ILE A 159 -0.06 19.21 7.57
CA ILE A 159 1.10 19.92 7.02
C ILE A 159 1.85 18.93 6.13
N ILE A 160 1.91 19.26 4.84
CA ILE A 160 2.68 18.47 3.87
C ILE A 160 4.18 18.70 4.11
N PRO A 161 5.03 17.65 4.05
CA PRO A 161 6.47 17.79 4.20
C PRO A 161 7.11 18.55 3.03
N ASP A 162 8.24 19.20 3.28
CA ASP A 162 9.03 19.83 2.22
C ASP A 162 9.45 18.83 1.14
N GLY A 163 9.28 19.20 -0.12
CA GLY A 163 9.61 18.36 -1.27
C GLY A 163 8.52 17.35 -1.66
N PHE A 164 7.43 17.27 -0.90
CA PHE A 164 6.24 16.54 -1.28
C PHE A 164 5.24 17.45 -1.99
N VAL A 165 4.39 16.85 -2.82
CA VAL A 165 3.24 17.52 -3.45
C VAL A 165 1.96 16.76 -3.11
N ILE A 166 0.84 17.49 -3.00
CA ILE A 166 -0.48 16.90 -2.82
C ILE A 166 -0.96 16.41 -4.18
N THR A 167 -1.36 15.16 -4.27
CA THR A 167 -1.82 14.54 -5.53
C THR A 167 -3.31 14.20 -5.54
N ALA A 168 -3.96 14.19 -4.38
CA ALA A 168 -5.41 14.06 -4.26
C ALA A 168 -5.93 14.77 -3.01
N SER A 169 -7.17 15.27 -3.09
CA SER A 169 -7.88 15.92 -1.97
C SER A 169 -9.35 15.50 -1.93
N SER A 170 -10.01 15.68 -0.79
CA SER A 170 -11.47 15.61 -0.63
C SER A 170 -12.00 16.90 -0.02
N ASN A 171 -13.34 17.01 0.12
CA ASN A 171 -13.94 18.17 0.79
C ASN A 171 -13.65 18.22 2.30
N SER A 172 -13.34 17.09 2.92
CA SER A 172 -13.13 16.91 4.35
C SER A 172 -11.68 16.75 4.74
N CYS A 173 -10.83 16.26 3.82
CA CYS A 173 -9.40 16.05 4.04
C CYS A 173 -8.61 16.62 2.85
N GLU A 174 -7.79 17.63 3.10
CA GLU A 174 -7.00 18.31 2.06
C GLU A 174 -5.91 17.41 1.48
N ILE A 175 -5.30 16.55 2.30
CA ILE A 175 -4.16 15.72 1.89
C ILE A 175 -4.60 14.24 1.88
N GLN A 176 -5.40 13.88 0.88
CA GLN A 176 -5.81 12.50 0.64
C GLN A 176 -4.70 11.64 0.01
N ALA A 177 -3.82 12.28 -0.76
CA ALA A 177 -2.62 11.65 -1.27
C ALA A 177 -1.49 12.68 -1.39
N MET A 178 -0.27 12.20 -1.20
CA MET A 178 0.95 12.97 -1.38
C MET A 178 2.06 12.12 -1.98
N GLU A 179 3.00 12.77 -2.66
CA GLU A 179 4.17 12.09 -3.22
C GLU A 179 5.42 12.95 -3.21
N ASN A 180 6.58 12.29 -3.15
CA ASN A 180 7.89 12.83 -3.47
C ASN A 180 8.55 11.88 -4.48
N GLU A 181 8.42 12.19 -5.77
CA GLU A 181 8.98 11.35 -6.85
C GLU A 181 10.51 11.23 -6.79
N LYS A 182 11.21 12.24 -6.27
CA LYS A 182 12.68 12.22 -6.19
C LYS A 182 13.20 11.19 -5.20
N GLN A 183 12.39 10.84 -4.22
CA GLN A 183 12.71 9.86 -3.18
C GLN A 183 11.87 8.59 -3.31
N ASP A 184 11.01 8.49 -4.33
CA ASP A 184 10.04 7.39 -4.52
C ASP A 184 9.19 7.13 -3.26
N ARG A 185 8.61 8.21 -2.68
CA ARG A 185 7.74 8.18 -1.51
C ARG A 185 6.32 8.57 -1.90
N PHE A 186 5.38 7.70 -1.55
CA PHE A 186 3.96 7.85 -1.89
C PHE A 186 3.11 7.61 -0.64
N GLY A 187 2.10 8.43 -0.44
CA GLY A 187 1.20 8.30 0.71
C GLY A 187 -0.26 8.45 0.31
N LEU A 188 -1.12 7.57 0.83
CA LEU A 188 -2.57 7.58 0.64
C LEU A 188 -3.26 7.58 2.00
N GLN A 189 -4.19 8.50 2.23
CA GLN A 189 -5.00 8.52 3.45
C GLN A 189 -6.06 7.43 3.42
N PHE A 190 -6.67 7.18 2.28
CA PHE A 190 -7.68 6.16 2.06
C PHE A 190 -7.10 4.75 1.87
N HIS A 191 -7.98 3.75 1.77
CA HIS A 191 -7.64 2.34 1.67
C HIS A 191 -7.91 1.79 0.26
N PRO A 192 -6.91 1.78 -0.65
CA PRO A 192 -7.07 1.26 -2.01
C PRO A 192 -7.29 -0.26 -2.05
N GLU A 193 -6.89 -1.00 -1.00
CA GLU A 193 -7.05 -2.45 -0.88
C GLU A 193 -8.49 -2.89 -0.56
N VAL A 194 -9.37 -1.96 -0.19
CA VAL A 194 -10.77 -2.22 0.11
C VAL A 194 -11.58 -2.23 -1.18
N ASN A 195 -12.48 -3.21 -1.33
CA ASN A 195 -13.25 -3.41 -2.57
C ASN A 195 -14.16 -2.22 -2.94
N ASP A 196 -14.51 -1.40 -1.95
CA ASP A 196 -15.34 -0.21 -2.13
C ASP A 196 -14.53 1.01 -2.61
N SER A 197 -13.20 0.89 -2.69
CA SER A 197 -12.33 1.86 -3.37
C SER A 197 -12.29 1.55 -4.86
N GLU A 198 -12.78 2.48 -5.68
CA GLU A 198 -12.63 2.41 -7.13
C GLU A 198 -11.14 2.48 -7.50
N TYR A 199 -10.75 1.78 -8.55
CA TYR A 199 -9.38 1.78 -9.09
C TYR A 199 -8.26 1.35 -8.11
N GLY A 200 -8.58 0.75 -6.96
CA GLY A 200 -7.58 0.29 -6.00
C GLY A 200 -6.55 -0.66 -6.60
N GLU A 201 -6.99 -1.65 -7.40
CA GLU A 201 -6.10 -2.55 -8.14
C GLU A 201 -5.15 -1.76 -9.06
N LYS A 202 -5.67 -0.73 -9.74
CA LYS A 202 -4.87 0.11 -10.64
C LYS A 202 -3.79 0.89 -9.90
N ILE A 203 -4.08 1.38 -8.70
CA ILE A 203 -3.11 2.07 -7.83
C ILE A 203 -1.98 1.10 -7.44
N PHE A 204 -2.30 -0.15 -7.03
CA PHE A 204 -1.29 -1.16 -6.73
C PHE A 204 -0.47 -1.55 -7.97
N GLU A 205 -1.10 -1.73 -9.14
CA GLU A 205 -0.37 -1.94 -10.40
C GLU A 205 0.63 -0.82 -10.71
N ASN A 206 0.21 0.43 -10.47
CA ASN A 206 1.08 1.57 -10.71
C ASN A 206 2.25 1.61 -9.71
N PHE A 207 2.02 1.26 -8.44
CA PHE A 207 3.10 1.14 -7.47
C PHE A 207 4.10 0.04 -7.85
N VAL A 208 3.63 -1.12 -8.31
CA VAL A 208 4.49 -2.19 -8.85
C VAL A 208 5.34 -1.66 -10.02
N LYS A 209 4.75 -0.91 -10.97
CA LYS A 209 5.49 -0.29 -12.08
C LYS A 209 6.51 0.75 -11.62
N ILE A 210 6.23 1.49 -10.56
CA ILE A 210 7.18 2.41 -9.94
C ILE A 210 8.39 1.62 -9.42
N CYS A 211 8.17 0.52 -8.71
CA CYS A 211 9.23 -0.37 -8.22
C CYS A 211 10.07 -0.96 -9.38
N GLU A 212 9.41 -1.43 -10.46
CA GLU A 212 10.11 -1.90 -11.68
C GLU A 212 10.98 -0.83 -12.32
N ARG A 213 10.50 0.42 -12.37
CA ARG A 213 11.24 1.55 -12.92
C ARG A 213 12.47 1.88 -12.07
N ALA A 214 12.32 1.88 -10.75
CA ALA A 214 13.41 2.13 -9.80
C ALA A 214 14.55 1.10 -9.92
N LEU A 215 14.21 -0.16 -10.21
CA LEU A 215 15.21 -1.21 -10.49
C LEU A 215 16.03 -0.97 -11.75
N LYS A 216 15.41 -0.40 -12.78
CA LYS A 216 16.03 -0.17 -14.09
C LYS A 216 16.80 1.15 -14.18
N GLY A 217 16.53 2.06 -13.22
CA GLY A 217 17.24 3.34 -13.11
C GLY A 217 18.64 3.17 -12.49
N PRO A 218 19.55 4.17 -12.64
CA PRO A 218 20.77 4.18 -11.88
C PRO A 218 20.42 4.30 -10.39
N ARG A 219 20.48 3.19 -9.66
CA ARG A 219 20.49 3.23 -8.19
C ARG A 219 21.71 4.07 -7.82
N GLY A 220 21.47 5.24 -7.18
CA GLY A 220 22.46 6.28 -6.97
C GLY A 220 23.83 5.74 -6.58
N GLN A 221 24.84 6.17 -7.35
CA GLN A 221 26.25 6.07 -7.01
C GLN A 221 26.57 7.03 -5.88
#